data_40248f2152cd6b7ae27bcf77f798ced3
#
_entry.id   40248f2152cd6b7ae27bcf77f798ced3
#
_cell.length_a   1.000
_cell.length_b   1.000
_cell.length_c   1.000
_cell.angle_alpha   90.00
_cell.angle_beta   90.00
_cell.angle_gamma   90.00
#
_symmetry.space_group_name_H-M   'P 1'
#
loop_
_entity.id
_entity.type
_entity.pdbx_description
1 polymer ?
#
loop_
_entity_poly.entity_id
_entity_poly.type
_entity_poly.pdbx_seq_one_letter_code
_entity_poly.pdbx_strand_id
1 'polypeptide(L)'
;MKTTLIPILVLLSTVAAFAADPAPDAGPAPTVAETKAVAELAKLGIDVSPIAASINWCSASIRPAGTKPDAKVFVLLKDVANLQELSLPGVPIEDADLANIAGLVNLRVLHLEKTPLTDAGLAHLKGLKNLAYLNVYGTQITDGGLPQLNGLTNLKSLYVFETKVTDPGIAALKQALPNVRVVKGWSAEDIAKLTAQAEAKKPMPAPAPTPENKAAEAEVAAAQKKLDDLNAEITKRREARAKAAQGTPEYAAADKLVQDIKPDIAKVTAEVEAAKAKIKK
;
A
#
# COMPACT_ATOMS: atom_id res chain seq x y z
N MET A 1 32.18 -72.71 -6.75
CA MET A 1 31.00 -71.83 -6.67
C MET A 1 31.49 -70.40 -6.81
N LYS A 2 31.35 -69.83 -8.00
CA LYS A 2 31.79 -68.45 -8.35
C LYS A 2 30.58 -67.57 -8.27
N THR A 3 30.50 -66.68 -7.27
CA THR A 3 29.50 -65.63 -7.11
C THR A 3 29.93 -64.41 -7.88
N THR A 4 29.29 -64.15 -8.98
CA THR A 4 29.46 -62.95 -9.81
C THR A 4 28.71 -61.81 -9.17
N LEU A 5 29.43 -60.74 -8.72
CA LEU A 5 28.89 -59.46 -8.31
C LEU A 5 28.52 -58.67 -9.58
N ILE A 6 27.24 -58.30 -9.70
CA ILE A 6 26.73 -57.35 -10.68
C ILE A 6 26.89 -55.94 -10.09
N PRO A 7 27.60 -55.00 -10.75
CA PRO A 7 27.62 -53.62 -10.28
C PRO A 7 26.28 -52.95 -10.63
N ILE A 8 25.61 -52.41 -9.58
CA ILE A 8 24.46 -51.54 -9.72
C ILE A 8 24.93 -50.20 -10.30
N LEU A 9 24.63 -50.02 -11.57
CA LEU A 9 24.80 -48.76 -12.28
C LEU A 9 23.74 -47.78 -11.75
N VAL A 10 24.16 -46.88 -10.88
CA VAL A 10 23.31 -45.76 -10.42
C VAL A 10 23.20 -44.78 -11.61
N LEU A 11 22.05 -44.84 -12.30
CA LEU A 11 21.66 -43.80 -13.25
C LEU A 11 21.39 -42.52 -12.45
N LEU A 12 22.35 -41.59 -12.42
CA LEU A 12 22.08 -40.21 -12.08
C LEU A 12 21.26 -39.63 -13.25
N SER A 13 19.94 -39.64 -13.11
CA SER A 13 19.08 -38.80 -13.93
C SER A 13 19.34 -37.34 -13.54
N THR A 14 20.14 -36.68 -14.35
CA THR A 14 20.19 -35.22 -14.39
C THR A 14 18.80 -34.76 -14.81
N VAL A 15 17.98 -34.41 -13.81
CA VAL A 15 16.83 -33.55 -14.04
C VAL A 15 17.42 -32.20 -14.46
N ALA A 16 17.55 -32.01 -15.79
CA ALA A 16 17.71 -30.68 -16.34
C ALA A 16 16.47 -29.90 -15.89
N ALA A 17 16.63 -29.06 -14.88
CA ALA A 17 15.67 -28.05 -14.57
C ALA A 17 15.49 -27.24 -15.86
N PHE A 18 14.38 -27.45 -16.56
CA PHE A 18 13.90 -26.52 -17.55
C PHE A 18 13.71 -25.19 -16.80
N ALA A 19 14.74 -24.34 -16.80
CA ALA A 19 14.56 -22.94 -16.53
C ALA A 19 13.59 -22.47 -17.62
N ALA A 20 12.34 -22.27 -17.25
CA ALA A 20 11.42 -21.57 -18.12
C ALA A 20 12.09 -20.26 -18.51
N ASP A 21 12.18 -19.98 -19.82
CA ASP A 21 12.68 -18.69 -20.29
C ASP A 21 11.95 -17.58 -19.54
N PRO A 22 12.65 -16.62 -18.93
CA PRO A 22 11.98 -15.54 -18.23
C PRO A 22 11.04 -14.85 -19.21
N ALA A 23 9.82 -14.56 -18.75
CA ALA A 23 8.86 -13.79 -19.53
C ALA A 23 9.57 -12.53 -20.08
N PRO A 24 9.23 -12.05 -21.30
CA PRO A 24 9.97 -10.96 -21.98
C PRO A 24 10.08 -9.65 -21.15
N ASP A 25 9.34 -9.51 -20.06
CA ASP A 25 9.34 -8.38 -19.14
C ASP A 25 9.92 -8.72 -17.75
N ALA A 26 10.59 -9.86 -17.60
CA ALA A 26 11.04 -10.34 -16.29
C ALA A 26 12.15 -9.48 -15.66
N GLY A 27 12.76 -8.58 -16.42
CA GLY A 27 13.93 -7.81 -15.99
C GLY A 27 15.24 -8.59 -16.02
N PRO A 28 16.39 -7.90 -16.00
CA PRO A 28 17.69 -8.53 -16.00
C PRO A 28 17.92 -9.33 -14.70
N ALA A 29 18.73 -10.39 -14.78
CA ALA A 29 19.12 -11.13 -13.58
C ALA A 29 19.85 -10.19 -12.60
N PRO A 30 19.58 -10.29 -11.29
CA PRO A 30 20.23 -9.44 -10.31
C PRO A 30 21.74 -9.68 -10.28
N THR A 31 22.50 -8.61 -10.22
CA THR A 31 23.96 -8.67 -10.11
C THR A 31 24.38 -9.12 -8.71
N VAL A 32 25.65 -9.54 -8.58
CA VAL A 32 26.22 -9.86 -7.26
C VAL A 32 26.21 -8.63 -6.34
N ALA A 33 26.45 -7.43 -6.87
CA ALA A 33 26.39 -6.18 -6.12
C ALA A 33 24.96 -5.92 -5.61
N GLU A 34 23.97 -6.09 -6.47
CA GLU A 34 22.54 -5.95 -6.13
C GLU A 34 22.11 -6.94 -5.06
N THR A 35 22.43 -8.23 -5.22
CA THR A 35 22.10 -9.26 -4.22
C THR A 35 22.73 -8.94 -2.85
N LYS A 36 23.97 -8.45 -2.85
CA LYS A 36 24.64 -8.02 -1.62
C LYS A 36 23.96 -6.78 -1.00
N ALA A 37 23.64 -5.78 -1.84
CA ALA A 37 22.96 -4.57 -1.38
C ALA A 37 21.60 -4.89 -0.76
N VAL A 38 20.79 -5.75 -1.38
CA VAL A 38 19.50 -6.22 -0.87
C VAL A 38 19.66 -6.93 0.48
N ALA A 39 20.65 -7.81 0.62
CA ALA A 39 20.92 -8.50 1.88
C ALA A 39 21.36 -7.53 3.01
N GLU A 40 22.12 -6.49 2.69
CA GLU A 40 22.50 -5.47 3.69
C GLU A 40 21.33 -4.55 4.03
N LEU A 41 20.47 -4.19 3.06
CA LEU A 41 19.24 -3.42 3.29
C LEU A 41 18.29 -4.17 4.23
N ALA A 42 18.14 -5.49 4.04
CA ALA A 42 17.33 -6.32 4.91
C ALA A 42 17.82 -6.30 6.38
N LYS A 43 19.15 -6.27 6.62
CA LYS A 43 19.72 -6.11 7.98
C LYS A 43 19.39 -4.76 8.61
N LEU A 44 19.17 -3.73 7.78
CA LEU A 44 18.75 -2.40 8.22
C LEU A 44 17.21 -2.27 8.34
N GLY A 45 16.48 -3.37 8.17
CA GLY A 45 15.02 -3.40 8.26
C GLY A 45 14.30 -2.85 7.02
N ILE A 46 15.01 -2.73 5.89
CA ILE A 46 14.44 -2.30 4.61
C ILE A 46 14.11 -3.54 3.79
N ASP A 47 12.82 -3.72 3.50
CA ASP A 47 12.37 -4.81 2.64
C ASP A 47 12.49 -4.42 1.17
N VAL A 48 13.22 -5.24 0.42
CA VAL A 48 13.33 -5.17 -1.03
C VAL A 48 12.80 -6.49 -1.58
N SER A 49 11.64 -6.45 -2.17
CA SER A 49 10.92 -7.64 -2.61
C SER A 49 10.58 -7.60 -4.10
N PRO A 50 10.49 -8.76 -4.78
CA PRO A 50 10.02 -8.84 -6.15
C PRO A 50 8.60 -8.30 -6.28
N ILE A 51 8.33 -7.53 -7.35
CA ILE A 51 6.99 -6.98 -7.64
C ILE A 51 6.00 -8.11 -7.95
N ALA A 52 6.47 -9.18 -8.59
CA ALA A 52 5.67 -10.38 -8.85
C ALA A 52 6.56 -11.63 -8.87
N ALA A 53 5.93 -12.80 -8.74
CA ALA A 53 6.63 -14.07 -8.87
C ALA A 53 7.24 -14.23 -10.27
N SER A 54 8.45 -14.79 -10.33
CA SER A 54 9.20 -15.06 -11.57
C SER A 54 9.69 -13.83 -12.32
N ILE A 55 9.74 -12.65 -11.68
CA ILE A 55 10.36 -11.45 -12.25
C ILE A 55 11.48 -10.92 -11.34
N ASN A 56 12.48 -10.29 -11.96
CA ASN A 56 13.62 -9.72 -11.25
C ASN A 56 13.41 -8.25 -10.84
N TRP A 57 12.35 -7.61 -11.34
CA TRP A 57 11.99 -6.26 -10.94
C TRP A 57 11.53 -6.25 -9.48
N CYS A 58 12.02 -5.28 -8.71
CA CYS A 58 11.74 -5.20 -7.28
C CYS A 58 11.16 -3.84 -6.86
N SER A 59 10.55 -3.85 -5.70
CA SER A 59 10.07 -2.68 -4.97
C SER A 59 10.79 -2.58 -3.63
N ALA A 60 11.00 -1.35 -3.16
CA ALA A 60 11.51 -1.07 -1.83
C ALA A 60 10.61 -0.06 -1.11
N SER A 61 10.33 -0.32 0.16
CA SER A 61 9.54 0.59 0.99
C SER A 61 10.27 0.86 2.30
N ILE A 62 10.49 2.15 2.58
CA ILE A 62 11.04 2.61 3.85
C ILE A 62 9.92 3.28 4.62
N ARG A 63 9.55 2.72 5.76
CA ARG A 63 8.52 3.27 6.64
C ARG A 63 9.13 4.31 7.57
N PRO A 64 8.44 5.43 7.82
CA PRO A 64 8.94 6.43 8.76
C PRO A 64 8.98 5.85 10.16
N ALA A 65 10.18 5.73 10.71
CA ALA A 65 10.40 5.36 12.11
C ALA A 65 10.53 6.59 13.03
N GLY A 66 10.17 7.78 12.53
CA GLY A 66 10.33 9.06 13.23
C GLY A 66 11.77 9.60 13.24
N THR A 67 12.74 8.81 12.81
CA THR A 67 14.14 9.20 12.67
C THR A 67 14.60 9.08 11.21
N LYS A 68 15.58 9.91 10.81
CA LYS A 68 16.19 9.81 9.49
C LYS A 68 16.82 8.42 9.33
N PRO A 69 16.59 7.71 8.21
CA PRO A 69 17.27 6.47 7.90
C PRO A 69 18.78 6.68 7.88
N ASP A 70 19.56 5.64 8.19
CA ASP A 70 21.00 5.66 8.02
C ASP A 70 21.35 6.04 6.56
N ALA A 71 22.26 6.98 6.37
CA ALA A 71 22.73 7.39 5.05
C ALA A 71 23.22 6.19 4.21
N LYS A 72 23.68 5.13 4.86
CA LYS A 72 24.06 3.85 4.24
C LYS A 72 22.91 3.23 3.44
N VAL A 73 21.64 3.42 3.85
CA VAL A 73 20.46 2.91 3.14
C VAL A 73 20.43 3.46 1.72
N PHE A 74 20.60 4.77 1.54
CA PHE A 74 20.58 5.40 0.21
C PHE A 74 21.78 5.01 -0.64
N VAL A 75 22.95 4.82 -0.02
CA VAL A 75 24.14 4.32 -0.70
C VAL A 75 23.93 2.89 -1.22
N LEU A 76 23.28 2.02 -0.43
CA LEU A 76 22.97 0.65 -0.84
C LEU A 76 21.87 0.60 -1.92
N LEU A 77 20.86 1.47 -1.83
CA LEU A 77 19.81 1.56 -2.86
C LEU A 77 20.37 1.85 -4.25
N LYS A 78 21.47 2.61 -4.35
CA LYS A 78 22.16 2.89 -5.62
C LYS A 78 22.54 1.62 -6.38
N ASP A 79 22.87 0.54 -5.68
CA ASP A 79 23.33 -0.72 -6.27
C ASP A 79 22.14 -1.66 -6.64
N VAL A 80 20.89 -1.29 -6.31
CA VAL A 80 19.70 -2.07 -6.64
C VAL A 80 19.16 -1.65 -8.01
N ALA A 81 19.83 -2.12 -9.07
CA ALA A 81 19.55 -1.70 -10.45
C ALA A 81 18.16 -2.11 -10.96
N ASN A 82 17.61 -3.18 -10.41
CA ASN A 82 16.27 -3.70 -10.78
C ASN A 82 15.12 -3.02 -10.02
N LEU A 83 15.38 -1.94 -9.28
CA LEU A 83 14.35 -1.22 -8.54
C LEU A 83 13.42 -0.47 -9.49
N GLN A 84 12.14 -0.85 -9.53
CA GLN A 84 11.09 -0.16 -10.28
C GLN A 84 10.19 0.71 -9.41
N GLU A 85 10.06 0.39 -8.14
CA GLU A 85 9.24 1.14 -7.20
C GLU A 85 10.02 1.45 -5.93
N LEU A 86 10.02 2.73 -5.53
CA LEU A 86 10.61 3.20 -4.29
C LEU A 86 9.59 4.03 -3.52
N SER A 87 9.31 3.63 -2.29
CA SER A 87 8.33 4.28 -1.42
C SER A 87 8.99 4.80 -0.15
N LEU A 88 8.96 6.13 0.03
CA LEU A 88 9.59 6.87 1.13
C LEU A 88 8.60 7.85 1.81
N PRO A 89 7.33 7.50 2.05
CA PRO A 89 6.34 8.43 2.56
C PRO A 89 6.68 8.88 3.99
N GLY A 90 6.75 10.20 4.22
CA GLY A 90 7.01 10.77 5.55
C GLY A 90 8.42 10.50 6.10
N VAL A 91 9.32 9.94 5.29
CA VAL A 91 10.71 9.71 5.69
C VAL A 91 11.44 11.06 5.70
N PRO A 92 12.15 11.45 6.77
CA PRO A 92 12.85 12.73 6.86
C PRO A 92 14.18 12.70 6.05
N ILE A 93 14.05 12.61 4.72
CA ILE A 93 15.16 12.64 3.76
C ILE A 93 15.47 14.07 3.33
N GLU A 94 16.72 14.34 3.00
CA GLU A 94 17.17 15.62 2.46
C GLU A 94 17.31 15.54 0.93
N ASP A 95 17.34 16.70 0.27
CA ASP A 95 17.54 16.78 -1.18
C ASP A 95 18.79 16.03 -1.63
N ALA A 96 19.89 16.09 -0.85
CA ALA A 96 21.14 15.40 -1.14
C ALA A 96 21.02 13.85 -1.11
N ASP A 97 20.11 13.30 -0.33
CA ASP A 97 19.90 11.84 -0.26
C ASP A 97 19.41 11.30 -1.61
N LEU A 98 18.64 12.11 -2.37
CA LEU A 98 18.14 11.75 -3.70
C LEU A 98 19.24 11.64 -4.77
N ALA A 99 20.43 12.20 -4.52
CA ALA A 99 21.56 12.00 -5.42
C ALA A 99 21.94 10.52 -5.57
N ASN A 100 21.72 9.72 -4.51
CA ASN A 100 22.01 8.28 -4.53
C ASN A 100 21.04 7.48 -5.41
N ILE A 101 19.82 7.97 -5.61
CA ILE A 101 18.84 7.29 -6.47
C ILE A 101 18.84 7.82 -7.91
N ALA A 102 19.58 8.87 -8.21
CA ALA A 102 19.65 9.49 -9.54
C ALA A 102 20.07 8.53 -10.66
N GLY A 103 20.81 7.46 -10.31
CA GLY A 103 21.25 6.40 -11.23
C GLY A 103 20.27 5.25 -11.44
N LEU A 104 19.14 5.22 -10.72
CA LEU A 104 18.12 4.15 -10.80
C LEU A 104 17.24 4.32 -12.04
N VAL A 105 17.83 4.17 -13.23
CA VAL A 105 17.19 4.46 -14.52
C VAL A 105 15.94 3.60 -14.78
N ASN A 106 15.80 2.47 -14.11
CA ASN A 106 14.66 1.57 -14.24
C ASN A 106 13.47 1.94 -13.32
N LEU A 107 13.63 2.98 -12.46
CA LEU A 107 12.59 3.41 -11.54
C LEU A 107 11.38 3.96 -12.31
N ARG A 108 10.20 3.43 -12.03
CA ARG A 108 8.92 3.78 -12.65
C ARG A 108 7.96 4.45 -11.69
N VAL A 109 8.04 4.11 -10.42
CA VAL A 109 7.14 4.62 -9.36
C VAL A 109 7.98 5.15 -8.22
N LEU A 110 7.76 6.42 -7.85
CA LEU A 110 8.47 7.08 -6.75
C LEU A 110 7.49 7.81 -5.85
N HIS A 111 7.48 7.41 -4.59
CA HIS A 111 6.69 8.00 -3.52
C HIS A 111 7.59 8.79 -2.56
N LEU A 112 7.33 10.10 -2.48
CA LEU A 112 8.08 11.05 -1.64
C LEU A 112 7.12 11.92 -0.81
N GLU A 113 5.92 11.42 -0.52
CA GLU A 113 4.89 12.16 0.19
C GLU A 113 5.36 12.57 1.58
N LYS A 114 5.02 13.80 1.97
CA LYS A 114 5.31 14.35 3.31
C LYS A 114 6.79 14.27 3.71
N THR A 115 7.68 14.38 2.72
CA THR A 115 9.11 14.53 2.96
C THR A 115 9.51 16.02 2.93
N PRO A 116 10.60 16.42 3.58
CA PRO A 116 11.04 17.83 3.60
C PRO A 116 11.74 18.27 2.31
N LEU A 117 11.46 17.60 1.18
CA LEU A 117 12.08 17.88 -0.12
C LEU A 117 11.71 19.25 -0.65
N THR A 118 12.71 19.88 -1.33
CA THR A 118 12.58 21.15 -2.02
C THR A 118 12.81 21.00 -3.53
N ASP A 119 12.81 22.11 -4.26
CA ASP A 119 13.09 22.15 -5.68
C ASP A 119 14.47 21.59 -6.05
N ALA A 120 15.44 21.67 -5.15
CA ALA A 120 16.78 21.11 -5.34
C ALA A 120 16.76 19.57 -5.41
N GLY A 121 15.89 18.92 -4.63
CA GLY A 121 15.69 17.47 -4.67
C GLY A 121 15.19 16.98 -6.03
N LEU A 122 14.31 17.74 -6.70
CA LEU A 122 13.81 17.39 -8.03
C LEU A 122 14.93 17.36 -9.10
N ALA A 123 16.00 18.13 -8.90
CA ALA A 123 17.12 18.12 -9.84
C ALA A 123 17.79 16.76 -9.96
N HIS A 124 17.79 15.94 -8.90
CA HIS A 124 18.35 14.60 -8.89
C HIS A 124 17.50 13.59 -9.66
N LEU A 125 16.23 13.90 -9.92
CA LEU A 125 15.31 13.01 -10.64
C LEU A 125 15.42 13.12 -12.17
N LYS A 126 16.12 14.11 -12.72
CA LYS A 126 16.25 14.36 -14.18
C LYS A 126 16.68 13.14 -15.00
N GLY A 127 17.48 12.24 -14.40
CA GLY A 127 18.02 11.03 -15.04
C GLY A 127 17.02 9.88 -15.13
N LEU A 128 15.92 9.91 -14.37
CA LEU A 128 14.97 8.81 -14.23
C LEU A 128 13.98 8.78 -15.39
N LYS A 129 14.46 8.54 -16.60
CA LYS A 129 13.67 8.63 -17.85
C LYS A 129 12.47 7.67 -17.91
N ASN A 130 12.50 6.58 -17.15
CA ASN A 130 11.42 5.60 -17.09
C ASN A 130 10.38 5.92 -16.02
N LEU A 131 10.56 7.02 -15.25
CA LEU A 131 9.62 7.40 -14.20
C LEU A 131 8.25 7.73 -14.80
N ALA A 132 7.24 6.97 -14.39
CA ALA A 132 5.86 7.10 -14.86
C ALA A 132 4.94 7.69 -13.78
N TYR A 133 5.28 7.50 -12.52
CA TYR A 133 4.50 7.98 -11.38
C TYR A 133 5.43 8.68 -10.38
N LEU A 134 5.09 9.91 -10.02
CA LEU A 134 5.78 10.69 -9.01
C LEU A 134 4.78 11.31 -8.05
N ASN A 135 4.92 11.03 -6.77
CA ASN A 135 4.12 11.63 -5.73
C ASN A 135 4.99 12.45 -4.78
N VAL A 136 4.80 13.77 -4.79
CA VAL A 136 5.48 14.75 -3.96
C VAL A 136 4.48 15.52 -3.07
N TYR A 137 3.36 14.87 -2.74
CA TYR A 137 2.35 15.42 -1.84
C TYR A 137 2.95 15.89 -0.52
N GLY A 138 2.58 17.10 -0.06
CA GLY A 138 3.00 17.63 1.24
C GLY A 138 4.49 17.95 1.35
N THR A 139 5.18 18.17 0.22
CA THR A 139 6.58 18.60 0.17
C THR A 139 6.69 20.13 0.01
N GLN A 140 7.93 20.66 0.05
CA GLN A 140 8.17 22.10 -0.09
C GLN A 140 8.46 22.55 -1.53
N ILE A 141 8.07 21.73 -2.52
CA ILE A 141 8.27 22.01 -3.94
C ILE A 141 7.44 23.20 -4.39
N THR A 142 8.05 24.03 -5.25
CA THR A 142 7.43 25.22 -5.87
C THR A 142 7.41 25.11 -7.39
N ASP A 143 6.86 26.11 -8.08
CA ASP A 143 6.91 26.20 -9.54
C ASP A 143 8.34 26.20 -10.09
N GLY A 144 9.33 26.68 -9.32
CA GLY A 144 10.73 26.71 -9.69
C GLY A 144 11.36 25.32 -9.87
N GLY A 145 10.82 24.30 -9.18
CA GLY A 145 11.28 22.92 -9.28
C GLY A 145 10.74 22.18 -10.50
N LEU A 146 9.56 22.53 -10.99
CA LEU A 146 8.88 21.79 -12.06
C LEU A 146 9.68 21.66 -13.38
N PRO A 147 10.46 22.67 -13.82
CA PRO A 147 11.30 22.54 -15.01
C PRO A 147 12.31 21.39 -14.97
N GLN A 148 12.68 20.92 -13.75
CA GLN A 148 13.58 19.78 -13.58
C GLN A 148 12.95 18.49 -14.09
N LEU A 149 11.62 18.42 -14.15
CA LEU A 149 10.85 17.26 -14.60
C LEU A 149 10.62 17.23 -16.12
N ASN A 150 10.90 18.32 -16.86
CA ASN A 150 10.59 18.45 -18.30
C ASN A 150 11.20 17.33 -19.17
N GLY A 151 12.30 16.73 -18.72
CA GLY A 151 12.94 15.62 -19.42
C GLY A 151 12.36 14.24 -19.14
N LEU A 152 11.36 14.12 -18.27
CA LEU A 152 10.74 12.85 -17.87
C LEU A 152 9.55 12.53 -18.78
N THR A 153 9.82 12.24 -20.05
CA THR A 153 8.79 12.07 -21.11
C THR A 153 7.83 10.90 -20.85
N ASN A 154 8.22 9.93 -20.01
CA ASN A 154 7.37 8.82 -19.60
C ASN A 154 6.49 9.12 -18.38
N LEU A 155 6.61 10.33 -17.79
CA LEU A 155 5.82 10.70 -16.60
C LEU A 155 4.34 10.82 -16.98
N LYS A 156 3.51 9.95 -16.40
CA LYS A 156 2.07 9.87 -16.61
C LYS A 156 1.27 10.55 -15.52
N SER A 157 1.75 10.44 -14.27
CA SER A 157 1.03 10.98 -13.11
C SER A 157 1.99 11.69 -12.16
N LEU A 158 1.64 12.93 -11.82
CA LEU A 158 2.36 13.77 -10.85
C LEU A 158 1.37 14.28 -9.79
N TYR A 159 1.64 13.99 -8.53
CA TYR A 159 0.81 14.43 -7.41
C TYR A 159 1.54 15.54 -6.65
N VAL A 160 0.95 16.75 -6.64
CA VAL A 160 1.51 17.98 -6.04
C VAL A 160 0.56 18.60 -5.01
N PHE A 161 -0.33 17.83 -4.44
CA PHE A 161 -1.25 18.32 -3.39
C PHE A 161 -0.47 18.76 -2.14
N GLU A 162 -0.93 19.81 -1.46
CA GLU A 162 -0.24 20.41 -0.30
C GLU A 162 1.23 20.80 -0.59
N THR A 163 1.56 21.18 -1.82
CA THR A 163 2.84 21.82 -2.18
C THR A 163 2.63 23.31 -2.45
N LYS A 164 3.71 24.02 -2.76
CA LYS A 164 3.66 25.43 -3.18
C LYS A 164 3.55 25.61 -4.70
N VAL A 165 3.19 24.54 -5.42
CA VAL A 165 2.98 24.56 -6.87
C VAL A 165 1.68 25.26 -7.20
N THR A 166 1.72 26.17 -8.17
CA THR A 166 0.57 26.97 -8.63
C THR A 166 0.03 26.46 -9.98
N ASP A 167 -1.18 26.93 -10.37
CA ASP A 167 -1.77 26.56 -11.67
C ASP A 167 -0.96 27.07 -12.87
N PRO A 168 -0.35 28.28 -12.85
CA PRO A 168 0.61 28.70 -13.86
C PRO A 168 1.81 27.77 -13.99
N GLY A 169 2.38 27.28 -12.87
CA GLY A 169 3.49 26.31 -12.88
C GLY A 169 3.07 24.98 -13.52
N ILE A 170 1.86 24.49 -13.20
CA ILE A 170 1.31 23.29 -13.82
C ILE A 170 1.09 23.49 -15.30
N ALA A 171 0.58 24.65 -15.73
CA ALA A 171 0.36 24.96 -17.14
C ALA A 171 1.69 24.96 -17.92
N ALA A 172 2.75 25.54 -17.36
CA ALA A 172 4.09 25.52 -17.95
C ALA A 172 4.64 24.09 -18.07
N LEU A 173 4.49 23.25 -17.03
CA LEU A 173 4.90 21.85 -17.07
C LEU A 173 4.16 21.07 -18.16
N LYS A 174 2.85 21.27 -18.32
CA LYS A 174 2.04 20.61 -19.34
C LYS A 174 2.42 21.00 -20.77
N GLN A 175 3.04 22.18 -20.99
CA GLN A 175 3.61 22.52 -22.30
C GLN A 175 4.80 21.61 -22.63
N ALA A 176 5.64 21.27 -21.65
CA ALA A 176 6.76 20.37 -21.83
C ALA A 176 6.37 18.87 -21.80
N LEU A 177 5.38 18.54 -21.00
CA LEU A 177 4.86 17.17 -20.81
C LEU A 177 3.35 17.14 -21.04
N PRO A 178 2.86 17.16 -22.30
CA PRO A 178 1.43 17.29 -22.61
C PRO A 178 0.58 16.11 -22.10
N ASN A 179 1.17 14.94 -21.94
CA ASN A 179 0.48 13.72 -21.50
C ASN A 179 0.49 13.52 -19.98
N VAL A 180 1.13 14.42 -19.22
CA VAL A 180 1.18 14.29 -17.76
C VAL A 180 -0.16 14.68 -17.13
N ARG A 181 -0.68 13.78 -16.30
CA ARG A 181 -1.79 14.06 -15.39
C ARG A 181 -1.24 14.65 -14.10
N VAL A 182 -1.44 15.97 -13.90
CA VAL A 182 -1.06 16.61 -12.63
C VAL A 182 -2.27 16.66 -11.71
N VAL A 183 -2.11 16.12 -10.50
CA VAL A 183 -3.14 16.09 -9.45
C VAL A 183 -2.71 17.05 -8.35
N LYS A 184 -3.37 18.20 -8.28
CA LYS A 184 -3.12 19.26 -7.27
C LYS A 184 -4.04 19.12 -6.04
N GLY A 185 -4.87 18.09 -5.98
CA GLY A 185 -5.94 17.93 -5.02
C GLY A 185 -7.29 18.39 -5.58
N TRP A 186 -8.27 18.37 -4.73
CA TRP A 186 -9.61 18.85 -5.08
C TRP A 186 -9.63 20.37 -5.01
N SER A 187 -9.83 21.03 -6.12
CA SER A 187 -10.13 22.47 -6.11
C SER A 187 -11.50 22.70 -5.47
N ALA A 188 -11.74 23.91 -4.96
CA ALA A 188 -13.08 24.28 -4.48
C ALA A 188 -14.16 24.02 -5.55
N GLU A 189 -13.80 24.20 -6.84
CA GLU A 189 -14.68 23.91 -7.99
C GLU A 189 -14.88 22.41 -8.18
N ASP A 190 -13.86 21.57 -7.98
CA ASP A 190 -13.99 20.11 -8.08
C ASP A 190 -14.85 19.58 -6.94
N ILE A 191 -14.67 20.10 -5.73
CA ILE A 191 -15.51 19.79 -4.58
C ILE A 191 -16.96 20.23 -4.85
N ALA A 192 -17.18 21.44 -5.37
CA ALA A 192 -18.49 21.93 -5.73
C ALA A 192 -19.15 21.10 -6.84
N LYS A 193 -18.40 20.67 -7.85
CA LYS A 193 -18.91 19.78 -8.91
C LYS A 193 -19.25 18.40 -8.38
N LEU A 194 -18.44 17.86 -7.47
CA LEU A 194 -18.69 16.55 -6.85
C LEU A 194 -19.89 16.58 -5.89
N THR A 195 -20.01 17.64 -5.08
CA THR A 195 -21.19 17.84 -4.23
C THR A 195 -22.44 18.03 -5.05
N ALA A 196 -22.39 18.83 -6.13
CA ALA A 196 -23.51 18.98 -7.05
C ALA A 196 -23.87 17.67 -7.78
N GLN A 197 -22.86 16.86 -8.17
CA GLN A 197 -23.09 15.54 -8.75
C GLN A 197 -23.60 14.52 -7.72
N ALA A 198 -23.15 14.60 -6.49
CA ALA A 198 -23.65 13.76 -5.39
C ALA A 198 -25.09 14.14 -5.01
N GLU A 199 -25.40 15.43 -5.03
CA GLU A 199 -26.78 15.91 -4.85
C GLU A 199 -27.70 15.56 -6.01
N ALA A 200 -27.20 15.61 -7.26
CA ALA A 200 -27.93 15.17 -8.44
C ALA A 200 -28.12 13.64 -8.52
N LYS A 201 -27.23 12.88 -7.90
CA LYS A 201 -27.31 11.41 -7.71
C LYS A 201 -27.99 11.01 -6.41
N LYS A 202 -28.46 11.99 -5.63
CA LYS A 202 -29.25 11.64 -4.43
C LYS A 202 -30.42 10.77 -4.91
N PRO A 203 -30.54 9.54 -4.46
CA PRO A 203 -31.67 8.73 -4.82
C PRO A 203 -32.91 9.53 -4.46
N MET A 204 -33.91 9.55 -5.36
CA MET A 204 -35.23 10.10 -5.03
C MET A 204 -35.58 9.64 -3.63
N PRO A 205 -36.12 10.52 -2.77
CA PRO A 205 -36.57 10.10 -1.45
C PRO A 205 -37.37 8.81 -1.64
N ALA A 206 -36.95 7.77 -0.92
CA ALA A 206 -37.62 6.50 -0.98
C ALA A 206 -39.12 6.78 -0.76
N PRO A 207 -40.04 6.13 -1.51
CA PRO A 207 -41.46 6.29 -1.28
C PRO A 207 -41.70 6.11 0.22
N ALA A 208 -42.56 6.96 0.78
CA ALA A 208 -42.82 6.96 2.22
C ALA A 208 -43.03 5.51 2.69
N PRO A 209 -42.34 5.09 3.77
CA PRO A 209 -42.36 3.70 4.19
C PRO A 209 -43.81 3.23 4.38
N THR A 210 -44.16 2.17 3.68
CA THR A 210 -45.42 1.48 3.90
C THR A 210 -45.49 1.00 5.35
N PRO A 211 -46.68 0.84 5.93
CA PRO A 211 -46.79 0.33 7.31
C PRO A 211 -46.00 -0.95 7.58
N GLU A 212 -45.86 -1.81 6.56
CA GLU A 212 -45.08 -3.05 6.61
C GLU A 212 -43.57 -2.79 6.71
N ASN A 213 -43.02 -1.81 5.94
CA ASN A 213 -41.63 -1.43 6.02
C ASN A 213 -41.27 -0.80 7.36
N LYS A 214 -42.18 -0.02 7.94
CA LYS A 214 -42.00 0.59 9.27
C LYS A 214 -41.93 -0.46 10.38
N ALA A 215 -42.70 -1.54 10.27
CA ALA A 215 -42.63 -2.66 11.19
C ALA A 215 -41.30 -3.45 11.03
N ALA A 216 -40.84 -3.69 9.79
CA ALA A 216 -39.58 -4.36 9.51
C ALA A 216 -38.36 -3.53 9.95
N GLU A 217 -38.39 -2.21 9.77
CA GLU A 217 -37.38 -1.30 10.30
C GLU A 217 -37.28 -1.32 11.82
N ALA A 218 -38.43 -1.37 12.52
CA ALA A 218 -38.45 -1.49 13.97
C ALA A 218 -37.90 -2.85 14.45
N GLU A 219 -38.13 -3.93 13.69
CA GLU A 219 -37.59 -5.26 13.96
C GLU A 219 -36.07 -5.27 13.80
N VAL A 220 -35.53 -4.64 12.74
CA VAL A 220 -34.09 -4.47 12.53
C VAL A 220 -33.46 -3.65 13.64
N ALA A 221 -34.06 -2.53 14.02
CA ALA A 221 -33.57 -1.66 15.09
C ALA A 221 -33.51 -2.40 16.45
N ALA A 222 -34.53 -3.19 16.77
CA ALA A 222 -34.58 -3.97 17.99
C ALA A 222 -33.50 -5.09 18.01
N ALA A 223 -33.32 -5.80 16.88
CA ALA A 223 -32.30 -6.83 16.74
C ALA A 223 -30.87 -6.23 16.76
N GLN A 224 -30.65 -5.08 16.12
CA GLN A 224 -29.37 -4.38 16.14
C GLN A 224 -29.02 -3.94 17.58
N LYS A 225 -29.94 -3.39 18.32
CA LYS A 225 -29.71 -3.03 19.72
C LYS A 225 -29.28 -4.22 20.58
N LYS A 226 -29.95 -5.38 20.41
CA LYS A 226 -29.53 -6.61 21.11
C LYS A 226 -28.10 -7.01 20.76
N LEU A 227 -27.70 -6.88 19.48
CA LEU A 227 -26.35 -7.18 19.02
C LEU A 227 -25.32 -6.23 19.63
N ASP A 228 -25.63 -4.95 19.70
CA ASP A 228 -24.76 -3.93 20.30
C ASP A 228 -24.60 -4.19 21.82
N ASP A 229 -25.65 -4.54 22.53
CA ASP A 229 -25.60 -4.90 23.95
C ASP A 229 -24.72 -6.16 24.20
N LEU A 230 -24.87 -7.20 23.37
CA LEU A 230 -24.01 -8.40 23.43
C LEU A 230 -22.56 -8.10 23.10
N ASN A 231 -22.29 -7.23 22.15
CA ASN A 231 -20.93 -6.80 21.79
C ASN A 231 -20.27 -5.99 22.92
N ALA A 232 -21.04 -5.15 23.62
CA ALA A 232 -20.55 -4.46 24.81
C ALA A 232 -20.22 -5.45 25.94
N GLU A 233 -21.09 -6.45 26.16
CA GLU A 233 -20.88 -7.47 27.18
C GLU A 233 -19.66 -8.37 26.88
N ILE A 234 -19.45 -8.80 25.63
CA ILE A 234 -18.25 -9.60 25.27
C ILE A 234 -16.98 -8.77 25.44
N THR A 235 -17.02 -7.48 25.14
CA THR A 235 -15.88 -6.57 25.35
C THR A 235 -15.51 -6.50 26.83
N LYS A 236 -16.49 -6.30 27.70
CA LYS A 236 -16.31 -6.30 29.16
C LYS A 236 -15.75 -7.61 29.69
N ARG A 237 -16.24 -8.75 29.19
CA ARG A 237 -15.75 -10.09 29.55
C ARG A 237 -14.32 -10.32 29.07
N ARG A 238 -13.96 -9.84 27.87
CA ARG A 238 -12.58 -9.89 27.36
C ARG A 238 -11.62 -9.05 28.20
N GLU A 239 -12.02 -7.89 28.66
CA GLU A 239 -11.25 -7.05 29.56
C GLU A 239 -11.02 -7.74 30.93
N ALA A 240 -12.06 -8.37 31.47
CA ALA A 240 -11.94 -9.14 32.71
C ALA A 240 -10.97 -10.32 32.56
N ARG A 241 -11.04 -11.05 31.42
CA ARG A 241 -10.10 -12.10 31.08
C ARG A 241 -8.66 -11.59 30.97
N ALA A 242 -8.47 -10.43 30.33
CA ALA A 242 -7.14 -9.84 30.15
C ALA A 242 -6.48 -9.40 31.46
N LYS A 243 -7.28 -9.12 32.51
CA LYS A 243 -6.80 -8.77 33.85
C LYS A 243 -6.40 -9.98 34.70
N ALA A 244 -6.89 -11.17 34.35
CA ALA A 244 -6.55 -12.41 35.05
C ALA A 244 -5.24 -13.00 34.55
N ALA A 245 -4.42 -13.53 35.45
CA ALA A 245 -3.15 -14.16 35.08
C ALA A 245 -3.40 -15.48 34.32
N GLN A 246 -2.73 -15.68 33.22
CA GLN A 246 -2.87 -16.89 32.40
C GLN A 246 -2.51 -18.14 33.20
N GLY A 247 -3.34 -19.19 33.15
CA GLY A 247 -3.15 -20.42 33.88
C GLY A 247 -3.79 -20.46 35.29
N THR A 248 -4.43 -19.35 35.71
CA THR A 248 -5.17 -19.33 37.01
C THR A 248 -6.63 -19.79 36.82
N PRO A 249 -7.28 -20.28 37.92
CA PRO A 249 -8.72 -20.59 37.86
C PRO A 249 -9.61 -19.40 37.41
N GLU A 250 -9.22 -18.19 37.82
CA GLU A 250 -9.93 -16.95 37.43
C GLU A 250 -9.84 -16.71 35.92
N TYR A 251 -8.69 -16.97 35.30
CA TYR A 251 -8.53 -16.87 33.83
C TYR A 251 -9.43 -17.89 33.12
N ALA A 252 -9.45 -19.14 33.59
CA ALA A 252 -10.27 -20.20 33.02
C ALA A 252 -11.76 -19.89 33.12
N ALA A 253 -12.22 -19.37 34.27
CA ALA A 253 -13.61 -18.92 34.44
C ALA A 253 -13.96 -17.76 33.53
N ALA A 254 -13.11 -16.74 33.39
CA ALA A 254 -13.31 -15.60 32.53
C ALA A 254 -13.29 -16.00 31.04
N ASP A 255 -12.41 -16.94 30.64
CA ASP A 255 -12.36 -17.46 29.27
C ASP A 255 -13.65 -18.21 28.91
N LYS A 256 -14.16 -19.05 29.83
CA LYS A 256 -15.45 -19.72 29.64
C LYS A 256 -16.57 -18.72 29.41
N LEU A 257 -16.67 -17.66 30.20
CA LEU A 257 -17.68 -16.61 30.03
C LEU A 257 -17.58 -15.90 28.66
N VAL A 258 -16.39 -15.77 28.10
CA VAL A 258 -16.18 -15.24 26.74
C VAL A 258 -16.64 -16.23 25.68
N GLN A 259 -16.42 -17.54 25.90
CA GLN A 259 -16.85 -18.57 24.94
C GLN A 259 -18.38 -18.73 24.95
N ASP A 260 -19.00 -18.68 26.13
CA ASP A 260 -20.45 -18.89 26.30
C ASP A 260 -21.31 -17.83 25.61
N ILE A 261 -20.83 -16.59 25.42
CA ILE A 261 -21.58 -15.51 24.76
C ILE A 261 -21.48 -15.54 23.22
N LYS A 262 -20.48 -16.20 22.65
CA LYS A 262 -20.25 -16.25 21.18
C LYS A 262 -21.43 -16.81 20.38
N PRO A 263 -22.05 -17.92 20.80
CA PRO A 263 -23.22 -18.47 20.11
C PRO A 263 -24.40 -17.47 20.07
N ASP A 264 -24.62 -16.71 21.15
CA ASP A 264 -25.70 -15.74 21.22
C ASP A 264 -25.46 -14.57 20.25
N ILE A 265 -24.20 -14.08 20.15
CA ILE A 265 -23.83 -13.07 19.17
C ILE A 265 -24.05 -13.58 17.74
N ALA A 266 -23.65 -14.82 17.43
CA ALA A 266 -23.85 -15.41 16.11
C ALA A 266 -25.35 -15.53 15.76
N LYS A 267 -26.17 -15.95 16.73
CA LYS A 267 -27.63 -16.06 16.57
C LYS A 267 -28.26 -14.70 16.28
N VAL A 268 -27.96 -13.69 17.12
CA VAL A 268 -28.54 -12.34 16.94
C VAL A 268 -28.04 -11.68 15.67
N THR A 269 -26.78 -11.94 15.25
CA THR A 269 -26.26 -11.47 13.94
C THR A 269 -27.10 -12.04 12.78
N ALA A 270 -27.44 -13.33 12.84
CA ALA A 270 -28.30 -13.95 11.83
C ALA A 270 -29.74 -13.38 11.85
N GLU A 271 -30.27 -13.05 13.04
CA GLU A 271 -31.57 -12.39 13.18
C GLU A 271 -31.58 -10.99 12.53
N VAL A 272 -30.50 -10.20 12.71
CA VAL A 272 -30.32 -8.88 12.07
C VAL A 272 -30.30 -9.01 10.54
N GLU A 273 -29.55 -9.95 10.01
CA GLU A 273 -29.48 -10.15 8.56
C GLU A 273 -30.79 -10.66 7.96
N ALA A 274 -31.52 -11.54 8.67
CA ALA A 274 -32.84 -12.00 8.27
C ALA A 274 -33.87 -10.85 8.27
N ALA A 275 -33.84 -9.97 9.27
CA ALA A 275 -34.69 -8.81 9.34
C ALA A 275 -34.40 -7.79 8.24
N LYS A 276 -33.11 -7.51 7.94
CA LYS A 276 -32.69 -6.67 6.81
C LYS A 276 -33.16 -7.22 5.46
N ALA A 277 -33.16 -8.54 5.28
CA ALA A 277 -33.63 -9.17 4.06
C ALA A 277 -35.14 -8.98 3.80
N LYS A 278 -35.94 -8.77 4.83
CA LYS A 278 -37.38 -8.46 4.70
C LYS A 278 -37.63 -7.06 4.12
N ILE A 279 -36.75 -6.09 4.41
CA ILE A 279 -36.89 -4.72 3.90
C ILE A 279 -36.54 -4.62 2.42
N LYS A 280 -35.65 -5.52 1.90
CA LYS A 280 -35.21 -5.52 0.50
C LYS A 280 -36.21 -6.13 -0.50
N LYS A 281 -37.29 -6.69 -0.02
CA LYS A 281 -38.37 -7.23 -0.85
C LYS A 281 -39.52 -6.21 -0.94
#